data_1bdf14430e84f7632c60f7adcbb41aa3
#
_entry.id   1bdf14430e84f7632c60f7adcbb41aa3
#
_cell.length_a   1.000
_cell.length_b   1.000
_cell.length_c   1.000
_cell.angle_alpha   90.00
_cell.angle_beta   90.00
_cell.angle_gamma   90.00
#
_symmetry.space_group_name_H-M   'P 1'
#
loop_
_entity.id
_entity.type
_entity.pdbx_description
1 polymer ?
#
loop_
_entity_poly.entity_id
_entity_poly.type
_entity_poly.pdbx_seq_one_letter_code
_entity_poly.pdbx_strand_id
1 'polypeptide(L)'
;MKKDLSVILMGLFVFLDAILCQTTGHFYNVDTENKINGTIHRIIMEPRYKDASPFLIVVMEEKKTKEMYNVEISPVRFFTHDFHKGEVLEVTGSEYSTDGQKNIIARQIRYRGEVIMLRDKKGFPAWRGGKMKQRKRRKGKRF
;
A
#
# COMPACT_ATOMS: atom_id res chain seq x y z
N MET A 1 -2.75 -34.96 -48.91
CA MET A 1 -1.66 -34.36 -48.16
C MET A 1 -1.75 -32.82 -48.09
N LYS A 2 -2.89 -32.30 -47.70
CA LYS A 2 -3.07 -30.84 -47.53
C LYS A 2 -3.77 -30.50 -46.20
N LYS A 3 -3.73 -31.37 -45.23
CA LYS A 3 -4.47 -31.18 -43.95
C LYS A 3 -3.61 -30.86 -42.74
N ASP A 4 -2.30 -30.88 -42.82
CA ASP A 4 -1.43 -30.81 -41.67
C ASP A 4 -0.85 -29.40 -41.42
N LEU A 5 -0.99 -28.47 -42.38
CA LEU A 5 -0.45 -27.13 -42.24
C LEU A 5 -1.37 -26.20 -41.41
N SER A 6 -2.66 -26.52 -41.35
CA SER A 6 -3.65 -25.70 -40.62
C SER A 6 -3.61 -25.92 -39.11
N VAL A 7 -3.21 -27.10 -38.65
CA VAL A 7 -3.15 -27.46 -37.24
C VAL A 7 -1.89 -26.88 -36.57
N ILE A 8 -0.80 -26.74 -37.31
CA ILE A 8 0.42 -26.15 -36.79
C ILE A 8 0.29 -24.63 -36.58
N LEU A 9 -0.50 -23.94 -37.42
CA LEU A 9 -0.71 -22.51 -37.28
C LEU A 9 -1.63 -22.15 -36.10
N MET A 10 -2.52 -23.06 -35.71
CA MET A 10 -3.43 -22.85 -34.58
C MET A 10 -2.76 -23.11 -33.22
N GLY A 11 -1.70 -23.92 -33.19
CA GLY A 11 -0.92 -24.18 -31.99
C GLY A 11 0.03 -23.05 -31.58
N LEU A 12 0.38 -22.14 -32.50
CA LEU A 12 1.32 -21.06 -32.25
C LEU A 12 0.66 -19.82 -31.61
N PHE A 13 -0.66 -19.72 -31.69
CA PHE A 13 -1.40 -18.58 -31.14
C PHE A 13 -1.73 -18.72 -29.65
N VAL A 14 -1.62 -19.91 -29.07
CA VAL A 14 -1.98 -20.15 -27.66
C VAL A 14 -0.82 -19.85 -26.69
N PHE A 15 0.39 -19.67 -27.17
CA PHE A 15 1.57 -19.43 -26.32
C PHE A 15 1.94 -17.96 -26.13
N LEU A 16 1.18 -17.02 -26.71
CA LEU A 16 1.55 -15.60 -26.65
C LEU A 16 0.91 -14.84 -25.49
N ASP A 17 -0.04 -15.46 -24.75
CA ASP A 17 -0.73 -14.78 -23.66
C ASP A 17 -0.06 -14.95 -22.27
N ALA A 18 1.06 -15.65 -22.19
CA ALA A 18 1.72 -15.98 -20.92
C ALA A 18 2.86 -15.03 -20.51
N ILE A 19 3.13 -13.94 -21.24
CA ILE A 19 4.31 -13.09 -20.98
C ILE A 19 3.93 -11.66 -20.55
N LEU A 20 2.72 -11.41 -20.15
CA LEU A 20 2.35 -10.14 -19.53
C LEU A 20 2.05 -10.29 -18.04
N CYS A 21 2.86 -11.06 -17.34
CA CYS A 21 3.03 -10.85 -15.91
C CYS A 21 3.91 -9.62 -15.72
N GLN A 22 3.33 -8.44 -15.97
CA GLN A 22 3.92 -7.20 -15.53
C GLN A 22 3.92 -7.24 -14.01
N THR A 23 5.06 -7.49 -13.43
CA THR A 23 5.34 -7.10 -12.06
C THR A 23 5.22 -5.58 -12.03
N THR A 24 4.00 -5.10 -11.81
CA THR A 24 3.77 -3.69 -11.51
C THR A 24 4.52 -3.42 -10.23
N GLY A 25 5.69 -2.77 -10.36
CA GLY A 25 6.44 -2.34 -9.20
C GLY A 25 5.53 -1.51 -8.30
N HIS A 26 5.54 -1.79 -7.00
CA HIS A 26 4.76 -1.05 -6.00
C HIS A 26 5.35 0.36 -5.83
N PHE A 27 5.03 1.25 -6.76
CA PHE A 27 5.44 2.64 -6.69
C PHE A 27 4.27 3.50 -6.23
N TYR A 28 4.57 4.46 -5.38
CA TYR A 28 3.61 5.49 -5.01
C TYR A 28 3.25 6.34 -6.23
N ASN A 29 1.98 6.42 -6.56
CA ASN A 29 1.47 7.25 -7.65
C ASN A 29 0.57 8.36 -7.08
N VAL A 30 0.98 9.60 -7.27
CA VAL A 30 0.24 10.77 -6.78
C VAL A 30 -1.12 10.90 -7.46
N ASP A 31 -1.23 10.47 -8.72
CA ASP A 31 -2.49 10.57 -9.49
C ASP A 31 -3.57 9.62 -9.01
N THR A 32 -3.19 8.55 -8.30
CA THR A 32 -4.12 7.59 -7.68
C THR A 32 -4.31 7.81 -6.18
N GLU A 33 -3.94 8.97 -5.68
CA GLU A 33 -4.10 9.29 -4.25
C GLU A 33 -5.59 9.38 -3.90
N ASN A 34 -5.98 8.63 -2.90
CA ASN A 34 -7.33 8.57 -2.36
C ASN A 34 -7.31 8.64 -0.84
N LYS A 35 -8.42 9.05 -0.27
CA LYS A 35 -8.63 9.11 1.17
C LYS A 35 -9.76 8.17 1.57
N ILE A 36 -9.45 7.21 2.41
CA ILE A 36 -10.40 6.23 2.93
C ILE A 36 -10.47 6.29 4.46
N ASN A 37 -11.63 5.96 4.99
CA ASN A 37 -11.87 5.86 6.42
C ASN A 37 -12.55 4.52 6.70
N GLY A 38 -12.03 3.77 7.65
CA GLY A 38 -12.55 2.44 7.93
C GLY A 38 -12.13 1.89 9.28
N THR A 39 -12.46 0.63 9.46
CA THR A 39 -12.19 -0.11 10.70
C THR A 39 -11.14 -1.18 10.46
N ILE A 40 -10.19 -1.29 11.36
CA ILE A 40 -9.12 -2.29 11.31
C ILE A 40 -9.69 -3.67 11.57
N HIS A 41 -9.51 -4.57 10.60
CA HIS A 41 -9.88 -5.97 10.71
C HIS A 41 -8.73 -6.87 11.14
N ARG A 42 -7.54 -6.62 10.59
CA ARG A 42 -6.35 -7.46 10.81
C ARG A 42 -5.08 -6.67 10.59
N ILE A 43 -4.04 -7.08 11.29
CA ILE A 43 -2.69 -6.53 11.15
C ILE A 43 -1.78 -7.67 10.67
N ILE A 44 -0.99 -7.39 9.64
CA ILE A 44 -0.08 -8.33 8.99
C ILE A 44 1.33 -7.75 9.02
N MET A 45 2.30 -8.61 9.30
CA MET A 45 3.73 -8.27 9.22
C MET A 45 4.38 -9.27 8.28
N GLU A 46 4.72 -8.84 7.08
CA GLU A 46 5.30 -9.71 6.05
C GLU A 46 6.34 -8.97 5.20
N PRO A 47 7.31 -9.68 4.61
CA PRO A 47 8.21 -9.08 3.64
C PRO A 47 7.42 -8.61 2.40
N ARG A 48 7.49 -7.33 2.09
CA ARG A 48 6.83 -6.74 0.90
C ARG A 48 7.81 -6.52 -0.24
N TYR A 49 9.05 -6.28 0.11
CA TYR A 49 10.14 -5.99 -0.82
C TYR A 49 11.25 -7.00 -0.61
N LYS A 50 11.92 -7.37 -1.71
CA LYS A 50 13.04 -8.29 -1.66
C LYS A 50 14.14 -7.73 -0.74
N ASP A 51 14.66 -8.57 0.15
CA ASP A 51 15.74 -8.24 1.11
C ASP A 51 15.42 -7.10 2.09
N ALA A 52 14.14 -6.77 2.27
CA ALA A 52 13.69 -5.72 3.19
C ALA A 52 13.18 -6.29 4.52
N SER A 53 13.21 -5.43 5.54
CA SER A 53 12.55 -5.71 6.82
C SER A 53 11.05 -5.99 6.64
N PRO A 54 10.43 -6.79 7.52
CA PRO A 54 8.99 -7.00 7.51
C PRO A 54 8.23 -5.67 7.47
N PHE A 55 7.20 -5.63 6.65
CA PHE A 55 6.36 -4.45 6.45
C PHE A 55 5.07 -4.60 7.23
N LEU A 56 4.64 -3.52 7.86
CA LEU A 56 3.37 -3.44 8.57
C LEU A 56 2.25 -3.15 7.57
N ILE A 57 1.29 -4.05 7.49
CA ILE A 57 0.13 -3.94 6.63
C ILE A 57 -1.12 -4.04 7.50
N VAL A 58 -2.04 -3.13 7.31
CA VAL A 58 -3.34 -3.12 7.98
C VAL A 58 -4.41 -3.49 6.99
N VAL A 59 -5.15 -4.56 7.28
CA VAL A 59 -6.36 -4.89 6.53
C VAL A 59 -7.51 -4.17 7.18
N MET A 60 -8.17 -3.28 6.43
CA MET A 60 -9.29 -2.49 6.92
C MET A 60 -10.51 -2.59 6.01
N GLU A 61 -11.69 -2.46 6.59
CA GLU A 61 -12.95 -2.32 5.88
C GLU A 61 -13.32 -0.85 5.77
N GLU A 62 -13.50 -0.38 4.55
CA GLU A 62 -13.97 0.99 4.33
C GLU A 62 -15.40 1.17 4.83
N LYS A 63 -15.64 2.28 5.54
CA LYS A 63 -16.92 2.53 6.21
C LYS A 63 -18.09 2.71 5.24
N LYS A 64 -17.88 3.32 4.07
CA LYS A 64 -18.95 3.62 3.10
C LYS A 64 -19.27 2.44 2.19
N THR A 65 -18.25 1.88 1.55
CA THR A 65 -18.41 0.85 0.52
C THR A 65 -18.38 -0.57 1.07
N LYS A 66 -17.92 -0.76 2.32
CA LYS A 66 -17.64 -2.06 2.94
C LYS A 66 -16.57 -2.89 2.22
N GLU A 67 -15.79 -2.26 1.36
CA GLU A 67 -14.69 -2.90 0.66
C GLU A 67 -13.48 -3.07 1.57
N MET A 68 -12.75 -4.16 1.35
CA MET A 68 -11.55 -4.46 2.11
C MET A 68 -10.32 -3.89 1.40
N TYR A 69 -9.47 -3.22 2.15
CA TYR A 69 -8.20 -2.66 1.69
C TYR A 69 -7.03 -3.23 2.46
N ASN A 70 -5.96 -3.56 1.75
CA ASN A 70 -4.65 -3.77 2.35
C ASN A 70 -3.90 -2.44 2.37
N VAL A 71 -3.66 -1.90 3.54
CA VAL A 71 -2.98 -0.62 3.73
C VAL A 71 -1.53 -0.86 4.08
N GLU A 72 -0.63 -0.49 3.19
CA GLU A 72 0.82 -0.56 3.42
C GLU A 72 1.27 0.64 4.25
N ILE A 73 1.69 0.41 5.47
CA ILE A 73 2.07 1.45 6.42
C ILE A 73 3.57 1.79 6.30
N SER A 74 4.42 0.95 6.84
CA SER A 74 5.88 1.15 6.91
C SER A 74 6.60 -0.14 7.31
N PRO A 75 7.93 -0.20 7.20
CA PRO A 75 8.67 -1.25 7.88
C PRO A 75 8.35 -1.27 9.38
N VAL A 76 8.16 -2.45 9.95
CA VAL A 76 7.74 -2.63 11.35
C VAL A 76 8.62 -1.87 12.33
N ARG A 77 9.93 -1.86 12.13
CA ARG A 77 10.89 -1.18 13.01
C ARG A 77 10.77 0.35 13.05
N PHE A 78 10.05 0.95 12.09
CA PHE A 78 9.87 2.40 12.00
C PHE A 78 8.53 2.89 12.55
N PHE A 79 7.63 1.97 12.84
CA PHE A 79 6.30 2.31 13.35
C PHE A 79 6.24 2.07 14.86
N THR A 80 5.93 3.12 15.59
CA THR A 80 5.95 3.12 17.07
C THR A 80 4.57 3.05 17.71
N HIS A 81 3.51 2.97 16.90
CA HIS A 81 2.14 2.89 17.39
C HIS A 81 1.62 1.47 17.25
N ASP A 82 0.84 1.02 18.23
CA ASP A 82 0.16 -0.27 18.20
C ASP A 82 -1.24 -0.11 17.65
N PHE A 83 -1.51 -0.75 16.54
CA PHE A 83 -2.86 -0.87 16.00
C PHE A 83 -3.60 -2.02 16.66
N HIS A 84 -4.91 -1.83 16.88
CA HIS A 84 -5.79 -2.88 17.38
C HIS A 84 -6.96 -3.11 16.45
N LYS A 85 -7.40 -4.37 16.36
CA LYS A 85 -8.62 -4.73 15.64
C LYS A 85 -9.82 -3.96 16.21
N GLY A 86 -10.67 -3.46 15.32
CA GLY A 86 -11.89 -2.73 15.67
C GLY A 86 -11.69 -1.21 15.78
N GLU A 87 -10.45 -0.73 15.76
CA GLU A 87 -10.17 0.71 15.79
C GLU A 87 -10.38 1.36 14.42
N VAL A 88 -10.68 2.65 14.45
CA VAL A 88 -10.87 3.46 13.25
C VAL A 88 -9.54 4.01 12.76
N LEU A 89 -9.33 3.89 11.47
CA LEU A 89 -8.16 4.42 10.78
C LEU A 89 -8.60 5.24 9.55
N GLU A 90 -8.11 6.46 9.44
CA GLU A 90 -8.22 7.27 8.22
C GLU A 90 -6.88 7.22 7.48
N VAL A 91 -6.91 6.92 6.20
CA VAL A 91 -5.73 6.75 5.37
C VAL A 91 -5.82 7.62 4.15
N THR A 92 -4.75 8.34 3.86
CA THR A 92 -4.53 9.02 2.58
C THR A 92 -3.32 8.37 1.91
N GLY A 93 -3.49 7.88 0.70
CA GLY A 93 -2.41 7.20 -0.01
C GLY A 93 -2.75 6.84 -1.45
N SER A 94 -1.76 6.26 -2.12
CA SER A 94 -1.88 5.80 -3.50
C SER A 94 -2.59 4.45 -3.57
N GLU A 95 -3.72 4.41 -4.25
CA GLU A 95 -4.52 3.21 -4.44
C GLU A 95 -4.05 2.43 -5.67
N TYR A 96 -3.99 1.12 -5.56
CA TYR A 96 -3.74 0.19 -6.67
C TYR A 96 -4.44 -1.14 -6.45
N SER A 97 -4.69 -1.87 -7.52
CA SER A 97 -5.31 -3.20 -7.45
C SER A 97 -4.36 -4.27 -7.97
N THR A 98 -4.32 -5.41 -7.29
CA THR A 98 -3.57 -6.60 -7.69
C THR A 98 -4.43 -7.83 -7.45
N ASP A 99 -4.64 -8.64 -8.49
CA ASP A 99 -5.44 -9.87 -8.41
C ASP A 99 -6.85 -9.66 -7.81
N GLY A 100 -7.49 -8.54 -8.17
CA GLY A 100 -8.81 -8.16 -7.63
C GLY A 100 -8.79 -7.63 -6.19
N GLN A 101 -7.62 -7.60 -5.54
CA GLN A 101 -7.44 -7.07 -4.19
C GLN A 101 -7.12 -5.58 -4.25
N LYS A 102 -7.87 -4.78 -3.50
CA LYS A 102 -7.60 -3.34 -3.33
C LYS A 102 -6.48 -3.12 -2.31
N ASN A 103 -5.51 -2.31 -2.71
CA ASN A 103 -4.37 -1.95 -1.88
C ASN A 103 -4.19 -0.44 -1.88
N ILE A 104 -3.62 0.09 -0.82
CA ILE A 104 -3.27 1.49 -0.71
C ILE A 104 -1.91 1.64 -0.04
N ILE A 105 -1.02 2.39 -0.68
CA ILE A 105 0.28 2.76 -0.10
C ILE A 105 0.05 4.03 0.72
N ALA A 106 0.05 3.91 2.04
CA ALA A 106 -0.26 5.02 2.92
C ALA A 106 0.82 6.10 2.87
N ARG A 107 0.42 7.34 2.62
CA ARG A 107 1.25 8.53 2.76
C ARG A 107 1.07 9.17 4.13
N GLN A 108 -0.16 9.25 4.56
CA GLN A 108 -0.58 9.83 5.82
C GLN A 108 -1.68 8.97 6.43
N ILE A 109 -1.63 8.81 7.72
CA ILE A 109 -2.70 8.19 8.48
C ILE A 109 -3.15 9.12 9.61
N ARG A 110 -4.44 9.05 9.94
CA ARG A 110 -4.97 9.63 11.17
C ARG A 110 -5.43 8.48 12.07
N TYR A 111 -4.85 8.41 13.23
CA TYR A 111 -5.10 7.37 14.20
C TYR A 111 -5.17 7.95 15.61
N ARG A 112 -6.25 7.67 16.35
CA ARG A 112 -6.49 8.20 17.71
C ARG A 112 -6.30 9.72 17.82
N GLY A 113 -6.75 10.47 16.79
CA GLY A 113 -6.64 11.93 16.74
C GLY A 113 -5.27 12.48 16.35
N GLU A 114 -4.27 11.63 16.17
CA GLU A 114 -2.94 12.00 15.70
C GLU A 114 -2.81 11.81 14.19
N VAL A 115 -2.11 12.74 13.55
CA VAL A 115 -1.75 12.64 12.13
C VAL A 115 -0.30 12.19 12.02
N ILE A 116 -0.09 11.03 11.41
CA ILE A 116 1.21 10.42 11.22
C ILE A 116 1.56 10.49 9.73
N MET A 117 2.65 11.19 9.42
CA MET A 117 3.17 11.29 8.06
C MET A 117 4.16 10.17 7.81
N LEU A 118 3.82 9.29 6.87
CA LEU A 118 4.65 8.14 6.49
C LEU A 118 5.50 8.43 5.25
N ARG A 119 4.97 9.27 4.35
CA ARG A 119 5.65 9.70 3.12
C ARG A 119 5.43 11.18 2.88
N ASP A 120 6.31 11.80 2.13
CA ASP A 120 6.13 13.17 1.68
C ASP A 120 5.08 13.27 0.56
N LYS A 121 4.84 14.47 0.06
CA LYS A 121 3.85 14.74 -1.00
C LYS A 121 4.17 14.05 -2.34
N LYS A 122 5.41 13.65 -2.55
CA LYS A 122 5.87 12.92 -3.73
C LYS A 122 5.89 11.39 -3.52
N GLY A 123 5.55 10.93 -2.32
CA GLY A 123 5.54 9.53 -1.96
C GLY A 123 6.88 8.98 -1.44
N PHE A 124 7.89 9.83 -1.22
CA PHE A 124 9.15 9.40 -0.63
C PHE A 124 8.95 9.00 0.84
N PRO A 125 9.36 7.79 1.22
CA PRO A 125 9.18 7.31 2.56
C PRO A 125 10.09 8.02 3.57
N ALA A 126 9.53 8.37 4.72
CA ALA A 126 10.23 9.05 5.80
C ALA A 126 11.38 8.22 6.39
N TRP A 127 11.30 6.89 6.31
CA TRP A 127 12.33 5.98 6.83
C TRP A 127 13.55 5.81 5.92
N ARG A 128 13.53 6.26 4.68
CA ARG A 128 14.70 6.20 3.79
C ARG A 128 15.77 7.23 4.12
N GLY A 129 15.43 8.28 4.85
CA GLY A 129 16.35 9.33 5.24
C GLY A 129 17.11 9.07 6.56
N GLY A 130 16.96 7.92 7.20
CA GLY A 130 17.69 7.51 8.39
C GLY A 130 17.41 8.31 9.67
N LYS A 131 16.66 9.39 9.64
CA LYS A 131 16.21 10.15 10.82
C LYS A 131 14.82 10.73 10.56
N MET A 132 13.79 10.16 11.17
CA MET A 132 12.56 10.91 11.37
C MET A 132 12.89 12.15 12.20
N LYS A 133 12.95 13.31 11.58
CA LYS A 133 12.91 14.57 12.33
C LYS A 133 11.50 14.68 12.91
N GLN A 134 11.34 14.24 14.15
CA GLN A 134 10.18 14.64 14.95
C GLN A 134 10.17 16.17 14.96
N ARG A 135 9.17 16.77 14.34
CA ARG A 135 8.90 18.19 14.47
C ARG A 135 8.57 18.44 15.96
N LYS A 136 9.57 18.86 16.73
CA LYS A 136 9.34 19.42 18.07
C LYS A 136 8.24 20.46 17.93
N ARG A 137 7.10 20.24 18.57
CA ARG A 137 6.11 21.29 18.82
C ARG A 137 6.86 22.47 19.45
N ARG A 138 7.03 23.57 18.72
CA ARG A 138 7.45 24.82 19.30
C ARG A 138 6.37 25.17 20.34
N LYS A 139 6.69 25.02 21.62
CA LYS A 139 5.95 25.67 22.70
C LYS A 139 5.98 27.16 22.40
N GLY A 140 4.82 27.71 22.02
CA GLY A 140 4.68 29.15 21.90
C GLY A 140 5.04 29.78 23.24
N LYS A 141 6.05 30.64 23.24
CA LYS A 141 6.28 31.55 24.36
C LYS A 141 5.06 32.47 24.41
N ARG A 142 4.25 32.33 25.45
CA ARG A 142 3.32 33.39 25.85
C ARG A 142 4.17 34.49 26.49
N PHE A 143 4.09 35.63 25.89
CA PHE A 143 4.42 36.89 26.56
C PHE A 143 3.20 37.37 27.31
#